data_84327f7d2d058c0dacb3f5becb20cc9e
#
_entry.id   84327f7d2d058c0dacb3f5becb20cc9e
#
_cell.length_a   1.000
_cell.length_b   1.000
_cell.length_c   1.000
_cell.angle_alpha   90.00
_cell.angle_beta   90.00
_cell.angle_gamma   90.00
#
_symmetry.space_group_name_H-M   'P 1'
#
loop_
_entity.id
_entity.type
_entity.pdbx_description
1 polymer ?
#
loop_
_entity_poly.entity_id
_entity_poly.type
_entity_poly.pdbx_seq_one_letter_code
_entity_poly.pdbx_strand_id
1 'polypeptide(L)'
;MIQTCPACGMAIDTSDAEPLVRVACPKCGEKIRVERTFDHFVVLETLGVGGMGTVYKARDTLLDRLVALKLLRKDLGGETEHTSRLQQEARVAASVSHPNVIHVFSSGTDHGQFYVVMELVDHGSLDDLIEQRTRLPEEQVLESGIQVAKGLRAACRQGLIHRDVKPANILFVNEHIAKISDFGLAGAAAQVTEIQTEIWGTPYYVAPERLSNEPEDFRSDIYSLGATLFHAIAGRAPIEGDTNSAVVLLNLKKQPLDLRTIAPEVSEATASVFQRMIASDPAQRFSSYDELVSELEQAQRALTGVSGVDLAQRRRRRWIFTGAALLVMLTAAATVYFLAGKPRAHVATSAVPSPSAASVTPNAKNKSLAQRGINPQPADIAAGAENEKKILALEAAPWNAALANYREQIALYDFAAASEAIKNVQLSRASLKQAQEATEKRAQLLIDWKNNLIDDINRAHFSGAISDSSGAKYTGIVGATDQSLSLKLPYGIARVTWRELSPKTLLAVSTSFVKSNAPDAPDRQWRCAAFASEFGQTEVARQLAEAAAKVKSQYHEQISQLFPTPPQFR
;
A
#
# COMPACT_ATOMS: atom_id res chain seq x y z
N MET A 1 -13.78 -37.12 -4.85
CA MET A 1 -13.01 -37.98 -3.91
C MET A 1 -13.89 -38.26 -2.70
N ILE A 2 -13.94 -39.51 -2.24
CA ILE A 2 -14.79 -39.89 -1.12
C ILE A 2 -13.90 -40.13 0.12
N GLN A 3 -14.22 -39.45 1.22
CA GLN A 3 -13.58 -39.64 2.52
C GLN A 3 -14.58 -40.16 3.52
N THR A 4 -14.12 -41.00 4.45
CA THR A 4 -14.98 -41.58 5.47
C THR A 4 -14.94 -40.76 6.74
N CYS A 5 -16.10 -40.41 7.29
CA CYS A 5 -16.19 -39.72 8.57
C CYS A 5 -15.68 -40.62 9.71
N PRO A 6 -14.66 -40.21 10.47
CA PRO A 6 -14.09 -41.04 11.54
C PRO A 6 -15.07 -41.27 12.71
N ALA A 7 -16.04 -40.38 12.89
CA ALA A 7 -17.01 -40.48 14.01
C ALA A 7 -18.22 -41.40 13.71
N CYS A 8 -18.71 -41.45 12.47
CA CYS A 8 -19.93 -42.17 12.15
C CYS A 8 -19.87 -43.12 10.95
N GLY A 9 -18.70 -43.22 10.29
CA GLY A 9 -18.48 -44.10 9.14
C GLY A 9 -19.14 -43.66 7.82
N MET A 10 -19.78 -42.47 7.78
CA MET A 10 -20.43 -41.97 6.56
C MET A 10 -19.41 -41.60 5.50
N ALA A 11 -19.64 -42.02 4.25
CA ALA A 11 -18.87 -41.59 3.09
C ALA A 11 -19.31 -40.18 2.69
N ILE A 12 -18.35 -39.30 2.56
CA ILE A 12 -18.55 -37.86 2.23
C ILE A 12 -17.82 -37.58 0.94
N ASP A 13 -18.51 -37.02 -0.04
CA ASP A 13 -17.85 -36.52 -1.27
C ASP A 13 -17.17 -35.19 -1.00
N THR A 14 -15.85 -35.17 -1.15
CA THR A 14 -14.99 -33.99 -0.97
C THR A 14 -14.39 -33.52 -2.30
N SER A 15 -14.93 -33.96 -3.45
CA SER A 15 -14.36 -33.67 -4.78
C SER A 15 -14.26 -32.18 -5.08
N ASP A 16 -15.21 -31.38 -4.61
CA ASP A 16 -15.26 -29.93 -4.85
C ASP A 16 -14.62 -29.09 -3.74
N ALA A 17 -14.25 -29.72 -2.63
CA ALA A 17 -13.62 -29.00 -1.51
C ALA A 17 -12.13 -28.80 -1.75
N GLU A 18 -11.60 -27.62 -1.37
CA GLU A 18 -10.17 -27.36 -1.39
C GLU A 18 -9.41 -28.27 -0.41
N PRO A 19 -8.13 -28.61 -0.68
CA PRO A 19 -7.31 -29.35 0.25
C PRO A 19 -7.28 -28.70 1.63
N LEU A 20 -7.25 -29.54 2.68
CA LEU A 20 -7.11 -29.15 4.09
C LEU A 20 -8.27 -28.34 4.70
N VAL A 21 -9.28 -27.97 3.92
CA VAL A 21 -10.51 -27.36 4.44
C VAL A 21 -11.25 -28.35 5.33
N ARG A 22 -11.93 -27.85 6.36
CA ARG A 22 -12.77 -28.67 7.22
C ARG A 22 -14.21 -28.68 6.72
N VAL A 23 -14.70 -29.87 6.37
CA VAL A 23 -16.08 -30.11 5.92
C VAL A 23 -16.85 -30.82 7.02
N ALA A 24 -18.05 -30.32 7.32
CA ALA A 24 -18.92 -30.98 8.30
C ALA A 24 -19.57 -32.24 7.72
N CYS A 25 -19.52 -33.34 8.46
CA CYS A 25 -20.24 -34.55 8.10
C CYS A 25 -21.76 -34.30 8.11
N PRO A 26 -22.49 -34.55 7.01
CA PRO A 26 -23.92 -34.28 6.94
C PRO A 26 -24.75 -35.18 7.90
N LYS A 27 -24.20 -36.30 8.40
CA LYS A 27 -24.89 -37.22 9.31
C LYS A 27 -24.70 -36.87 10.80
N CYS A 28 -23.47 -36.52 11.21
CA CYS A 28 -23.15 -36.33 12.64
C CYS A 28 -22.57 -34.95 12.98
N GLY A 29 -22.35 -34.07 12.00
CA GLY A 29 -21.78 -32.73 12.20
C GLY A 29 -20.27 -32.69 12.47
N GLU A 30 -19.58 -33.85 12.59
CA GLU A 30 -18.15 -33.91 12.82
C GLU A 30 -17.38 -33.21 11.68
N LYS A 31 -16.42 -32.37 12.05
CA LYS A 31 -15.58 -31.62 11.08
C LYS A 31 -14.37 -32.45 10.66
N ILE A 32 -14.40 -32.99 9.46
CA ILE A 32 -13.27 -33.72 8.87
C ILE A 32 -12.41 -32.80 8.06
N ARG A 33 -11.08 -32.94 8.14
CA ARG A 33 -10.13 -32.27 7.28
C ARG A 33 -10.11 -32.97 5.93
N VAL A 34 -10.24 -32.21 4.85
CA VAL A 34 -10.13 -32.76 3.49
C VAL A 34 -8.67 -33.10 3.20
N GLU A 35 -8.36 -34.38 3.21
CA GLU A 35 -7.07 -34.89 2.76
C GLU A 35 -7.11 -35.05 1.25
N ARG A 36 -6.12 -34.49 0.54
CA ARG A 36 -6.05 -34.58 -0.90
C ARG A 36 -4.63 -34.89 -1.35
N THR A 37 -4.55 -35.76 -2.33
CA THR A 37 -3.32 -36.05 -3.08
C THR A 37 -3.48 -35.54 -4.49
N PHE A 38 -2.40 -35.03 -5.07
CA PHE A 38 -2.29 -34.72 -6.48
C PHE A 38 -1.20 -35.62 -7.04
N ASP A 39 -1.59 -36.59 -7.90
CA ASP A 39 -0.73 -37.67 -8.33
C ASP A 39 -0.18 -38.41 -7.09
N HIS A 40 1.12 -38.38 -6.86
CA HIS A 40 1.80 -38.95 -5.70
C HIS A 40 2.19 -37.91 -4.62
N PHE A 41 1.71 -36.66 -4.74
CA PHE A 41 2.00 -35.58 -3.80
C PHE A 41 0.90 -35.48 -2.74
N VAL A 42 1.21 -35.78 -1.50
CA VAL A 42 0.28 -35.64 -0.35
C VAL A 42 0.37 -34.23 0.20
N VAL A 43 -0.75 -33.51 0.18
CA VAL A 43 -0.83 -32.13 0.71
C VAL A 43 -0.82 -32.15 2.24
N LEU A 44 0.11 -31.40 2.85
CA LEU A 44 0.34 -31.38 4.31
C LEU A 44 -0.13 -30.08 4.95
N GLU A 45 0.22 -28.94 4.36
CA GLU A 45 0.08 -27.60 4.94
C GLU A 45 -0.08 -26.56 3.84
N THR A 46 -0.84 -25.47 4.12
CA THR A 46 -0.94 -24.31 3.22
C THR A 46 0.20 -23.36 3.52
N LEU A 47 1.01 -23.03 2.52
CA LEU A 47 2.11 -22.05 2.63
C LEU A 47 1.67 -20.64 2.25
N GLY A 48 0.75 -20.51 1.27
CA GLY A 48 0.25 -19.20 0.85
C GLY A 48 -0.92 -19.31 -0.10
N VAL A 49 -1.76 -18.27 -0.10
CA VAL A 49 -2.91 -18.13 -1.01
C VAL A 49 -2.70 -16.86 -1.84
N GLY A 50 -2.76 -16.99 -3.16
CA GLY A 50 -2.59 -15.87 -4.08
C GLY A 50 -3.66 -15.82 -5.17
N GLY A 51 -3.66 -14.75 -5.96
CA GLY A 51 -4.66 -14.53 -7.02
C GLY A 51 -4.69 -15.64 -8.08
N MET A 52 -3.57 -16.33 -8.31
CA MET A 52 -3.43 -17.40 -9.32
C MET A 52 -3.67 -18.80 -8.77
N GLY A 53 -3.68 -18.97 -7.44
CA GLY A 53 -3.81 -20.27 -6.81
C GLY A 53 -3.24 -20.33 -5.42
N THR A 54 -3.16 -21.54 -4.89
CA THR A 54 -2.68 -21.81 -3.53
C THR A 54 -1.41 -22.65 -3.58
N VAL A 55 -0.43 -22.27 -2.75
CA VAL A 55 0.81 -23.02 -2.58
C VAL A 55 0.72 -23.86 -1.30
N TYR A 56 1.01 -25.12 -1.42
CA TYR A 56 1.00 -26.08 -0.32
C TYR A 56 2.38 -26.69 -0.10
N LYS A 57 2.69 -27.01 1.15
CA LYS A 57 3.73 -27.96 1.49
C LYS A 57 3.18 -29.36 1.24
N ALA A 58 3.87 -30.15 0.47
CA ALA A 58 3.46 -31.51 0.12
C ALA A 58 4.61 -32.49 0.30
N ARG A 59 4.28 -33.76 0.50
CA ARG A 59 5.23 -34.87 0.51
C ARG A 59 5.17 -35.60 -0.83
N ASP A 60 6.28 -35.62 -1.54
CA ASP A 60 6.53 -36.48 -2.69
C ASP A 60 6.73 -37.91 -2.15
N THR A 61 5.75 -38.80 -2.36
CA THR A 61 5.78 -40.16 -1.80
C THR A 61 6.67 -41.11 -2.57
N LEU A 62 7.07 -40.75 -3.81
CA LEU A 62 7.98 -41.56 -4.61
C LEU A 62 9.45 -41.32 -4.22
N LEU A 63 9.81 -40.08 -3.93
CA LEU A 63 11.16 -39.65 -3.59
C LEU A 63 11.36 -39.40 -2.09
N ASP A 64 10.31 -39.54 -1.29
CA ASP A 64 10.27 -39.33 0.15
C ASP A 64 10.86 -37.95 0.59
N ARG A 65 10.47 -36.87 -0.08
CA ARG A 65 10.95 -35.52 0.17
C ARG A 65 9.79 -34.53 0.32
N LEU A 66 10.06 -33.41 0.96
CA LEU A 66 9.14 -32.29 1.02
C LEU A 66 9.32 -31.39 -0.20
N VAL A 67 8.20 -30.90 -0.74
CA VAL A 67 8.14 -30.01 -1.91
C VAL A 67 7.11 -28.91 -1.68
N ALA A 68 7.23 -27.81 -2.42
CA ALA A 68 6.14 -26.86 -2.57
C ALA A 68 5.29 -27.25 -3.79
N LEU A 69 3.99 -27.37 -3.59
CA LEU A 69 3.00 -27.73 -4.62
C LEU A 69 2.08 -26.52 -4.84
N LYS A 70 2.22 -25.87 -5.98
CA LYS A 70 1.34 -24.75 -6.38
C LYS A 70 0.20 -25.28 -7.22
N LEU A 71 -1.03 -25.16 -6.69
CA LEU A 71 -2.27 -25.48 -7.39
C LEU A 71 -2.83 -24.22 -8.02
N LEU A 72 -2.98 -24.20 -9.34
CA LEU A 72 -3.61 -23.09 -10.03
C LEU A 72 -5.15 -23.17 -9.88
N ARG A 73 -5.79 -22.04 -9.87
CA ARG A 73 -7.27 -21.97 -9.81
C ARG A 73 -7.89 -22.72 -10.99
N LYS A 74 -9.01 -23.40 -10.75
CA LYS A 74 -9.70 -24.21 -11.78
C LYS A 74 -10.20 -23.39 -12.96
N ASP A 75 -10.59 -22.13 -12.73
CA ASP A 75 -11.04 -21.19 -13.76
C ASP A 75 -9.92 -20.75 -14.71
N LEU A 76 -8.66 -20.85 -14.30
CA LEU A 76 -7.49 -20.58 -15.15
C LEU A 76 -7.06 -21.79 -15.99
N GLY A 77 -7.58 -22.98 -15.74
CA GLY A 77 -7.22 -24.24 -16.41
C GLY A 77 -8.30 -24.79 -17.37
N GLY A 78 -9.41 -24.07 -17.59
CA GLY A 78 -10.61 -24.60 -18.25
C GLY A 78 -10.52 -24.85 -19.75
N GLU A 79 -9.64 -24.22 -20.48
CA GLU A 79 -9.45 -24.42 -21.93
C GLU A 79 -8.12 -25.12 -22.22
N THR A 80 -8.13 -26.04 -23.16
CA THR A 80 -6.93 -26.83 -23.55
C THR A 80 -5.77 -25.94 -24.00
N GLU A 81 -6.05 -24.78 -24.58
CA GLU A 81 -5.04 -23.82 -25.03
C GLU A 81 -4.34 -23.12 -23.84
N HIS A 82 -5.10 -22.76 -22.81
CA HIS A 82 -4.52 -22.16 -21.59
C HIS A 82 -3.63 -23.13 -20.83
N THR A 83 -4.08 -24.38 -20.67
CA THR A 83 -3.28 -25.42 -20.03
C THR A 83 -1.97 -25.67 -20.78
N SER A 84 -1.99 -25.64 -22.11
CA SER A 84 -0.80 -25.81 -22.96
C SER A 84 0.20 -24.66 -22.77
N ARG A 85 -0.27 -23.41 -22.66
CA ARG A 85 0.58 -22.24 -22.38
C ARG A 85 1.23 -22.32 -20.99
N LEU A 86 0.42 -22.64 -19.97
CA LEU A 86 0.93 -22.85 -18.61
C LEU A 86 1.99 -23.95 -18.52
N GLN A 87 1.76 -25.06 -19.25
CA GLN A 87 2.74 -26.13 -19.38
C GLN A 87 4.03 -25.66 -20.05
N GLN A 88 3.92 -24.85 -21.10
CA GLN A 88 5.08 -24.29 -21.80
C GLN A 88 5.87 -23.35 -20.88
N GLU A 89 5.21 -22.45 -20.16
CA GLU A 89 5.87 -21.56 -19.21
C GLU A 89 6.52 -22.32 -18.06
N ALA A 90 5.84 -23.33 -17.50
CA ALA A 90 6.42 -24.19 -16.48
C ALA A 90 7.67 -24.95 -16.97
N ARG A 91 7.67 -25.41 -18.25
CA ARG A 91 8.85 -26.06 -18.85
C ARG A 91 10.03 -25.11 -18.99
N VAL A 92 9.76 -23.86 -19.43
CA VAL A 92 10.83 -22.86 -19.56
C VAL A 92 11.34 -22.46 -18.18
N ALA A 93 10.46 -22.27 -17.19
CA ALA A 93 10.86 -22.02 -15.80
C ALA A 93 11.72 -23.18 -15.23
N ALA A 94 11.37 -24.44 -15.52
CA ALA A 94 12.12 -25.62 -15.10
C ALA A 94 13.53 -25.72 -15.76
N SER A 95 13.75 -25.05 -16.90
CA SER A 95 15.06 -25.01 -17.54
C SER A 95 16.08 -24.09 -16.84
N VAL A 96 15.60 -23.18 -15.97
CA VAL A 96 16.47 -22.27 -15.25
C VAL A 96 17.05 -22.94 -14.01
N SER A 97 18.36 -23.24 -14.04
CA SER A 97 19.08 -23.76 -12.89
C SER A 97 20.05 -22.72 -12.36
N HIS A 98 19.72 -22.12 -11.21
CA HIS A 98 20.53 -21.09 -10.56
C HIS A 98 20.30 -21.10 -9.04
N PRO A 99 21.34 -20.89 -8.20
CA PRO A 99 21.20 -20.93 -6.74
C PRO A 99 20.20 -19.93 -6.18
N ASN A 100 19.96 -18.81 -6.87
CA ASN A 100 19.01 -17.76 -6.45
C ASN A 100 17.69 -17.81 -7.22
N VAL A 101 17.33 -18.94 -7.82
CA VAL A 101 16.02 -19.20 -8.45
C VAL A 101 15.42 -20.44 -7.81
N ILE A 102 14.13 -20.40 -7.50
CA ILE A 102 13.39 -21.57 -7.03
C ILE A 102 13.36 -22.61 -8.14
N HIS A 103 13.84 -23.81 -7.84
CA HIS A 103 13.89 -24.88 -8.83
C HIS A 103 12.52 -25.52 -9.03
N VAL A 104 12.03 -25.56 -10.26
CA VAL A 104 10.81 -26.26 -10.65
C VAL A 104 11.18 -27.71 -10.99
N PHE A 105 10.59 -28.67 -10.28
CA PHE A 105 10.86 -30.10 -10.46
C PHE A 105 9.98 -30.72 -11.55
N SER A 106 8.67 -30.42 -11.52
CA SER A 106 7.70 -30.96 -12.47
C SER A 106 6.43 -30.12 -12.50
N SER A 107 5.57 -30.37 -13.48
CA SER A 107 4.22 -29.87 -13.54
C SER A 107 3.29 -30.97 -14.08
N GLY A 108 2.01 -30.91 -13.71
CA GLY A 108 1.03 -31.88 -14.14
C GLY A 108 -0.39 -31.34 -14.04
N THR A 109 -1.34 -32.20 -14.40
CA THR A 109 -2.77 -31.94 -14.24
C THR A 109 -3.38 -33.15 -13.57
N ASP A 110 -4.06 -32.93 -12.44
CA ASP A 110 -4.80 -33.98 -11.73
C ASP A 110 -6.11 -33.38 -11.20
N HIS A 111 -7.16 -34.18 -11.16
CA HIS A 111 -8.52 -33.73 -10.80
C HIS A 111 -9.00 -32.49 -11.58
N GLY A 112 -8.56 -32.32 -12.84
CA GLY A 112 -8.88 -31.15 -13.67
C GLY A 112 -8.21 -29.85 -13.21
N GLN A 113 -7.20 -29.93 -12.36
CA GLN A 113 -6.46 -28.79 -11.84
C GLN A 113 -4.97 -28.90 -12.20
N PHE A 114 -4.42 -27.84 -12.78
CA PHE A 114 -3.00 -27.77 -13.10
C PHE A 114 -2.19 -27.49 -11.85
N TYR A 115 -1.07 -28.21 -11.69
CA TYR A 115 -0.16 -28.01 -10.57
C TYR A 115 1.30 -27.88 -11.03
N VAL A 116 2.08 -27.19 -10.22
CA VAL A 116 3.54 -27.06 -10.37
C VAL A 116 4.21 -27.50 -9.08
N VAL A 117 5.20 -28.39 -9.20
CA VAL A 117 6.00 -28.90 -8.08
C VAL A 117 7.35 -28.20 -8.09
N MET A 118 7.73 -27.62 -6.97
CA MET A 118 8.96 -26.85 -6.87
C MET A 118 9.68 -27.08 -5.54
N GLU A 119 10.91 -26.59 -5.48
CA GLU A 119 11.73 -26.55 -4.28
C GLU A 119 10.98 -25.90 -3.13
N LEU A 120 10.98 -26.54 -1.96
CA LEU A 120 10.42 -25.99 -0.75
C LEU A 120 11.44 -25.06 -0.10
N VAL A 121 11.05 -23.81 0.07
CA VAL A 121 11.77 -22.79 0.84
C VAL A 121 10.81 -22.20 1.85
N ASP A 122 11.07 -22.37 3.14
CA ASP A 122 10.13 -22.11 4.24
C ASP A 122 10.69 -21.21 5.37
N HIS A 123 11.74 -20.42 5.07
CA HIS A 123 12.28 -19.40 5.99
C HIS A 123 11.62 -18.01 5.82
N GLY A 124 10.47 -17.97 5.18
CA GLY A 124 9.73 -16.73 4.91
C GLY A 124 10.16 -16.00 3.66
N SER A 125 9.48 -14.90 3.39
CA SER A 125 9.67 -14.02 2.25
C SER A 125 10.28 -12.67 2.67
N LEU A 126 10.69 -11.86 1.69
CA LEU A 126 11.08 -10.47 1.94
C LEU A 126 9.90 -9.65 2.47
N ASP A 127 8.67 -9.99 2.08
CA ASP A 127 7.44 -9.38 2.58
C ASP A 127 7.29 -9.61 4.10
N ASP A 128 7.45 -10.86 4.55
CA ASP A 128 7.42 -11.21 5.98
C ASP A 128 8.50 -10.46 6.78
N LEU A 129 9.69 -10.28 6.20
CA LEU A 129 10.76 -9.52 6.85
C LEU A 129 10.44 -8.03 6.96
N ILE A 130 9.82 -7.44 5.91
CA ILE A 130 9.37 -6.05 5.92
C ILE A 130 8.25 -5.86 6.95
N GLU A 131 7.27 -6.77 7.00
CA GLU A 131 6.20 -6.73 8.01
C GLU A 131 6.74 -6.79 9.44
N GLN A 132 7.73 -7.64 9.68
CA GLN A 132 8.32 -7.81 11.03
C GLN A 132 9.20 -6.65 11.47
N ARG A 133 9.97 -6.06 10.55
CA ARG A 133 11.04 -5.10 10.87
C ARG A 133 10.79 -3.68 10.36
N THR A 134 9.76 -3.48 9.55
CA THR A 134 9.43 -2.28 8.80
C THR A 134 10.52 -1.89 7.80
N ARG A 135 11.78 -1.83 8.22
CA ARG A 135 12.96 -1.53 7.39
C ARG A 135 14.05 -2.55 7.60
N LEU A 136 14.74 -2.88 6.52
CA LEU A 136 15.89 -3.77 6.56
C LEU A 136 17.21 -2.98 6.47
N PRO A 137 18.30 -3.50 7.04
CA PRO A 137 19.63 -2.91 6.90
C PRO A 137 20.05 -2.84 5.42
N GLU A 138 20.69 -1.73 5.05
CA GLU A 138 21.16 -1.48 3.67
C GLU A 138 22.01 -2.63 3.13
N GLU A 139 22.92 -3.18 3.95
CA GLU A 139 23.78 -4.30 3.56
C GLU A 139 22.97 -5.56 3.20
N GLN A 140 21.94 -5.91 3.99
CA GLN A 140 21.06 -7.05 3.74
C GLN A 140 20.21 -6.84 2.48
N VAL A 141 19.74 -5.62 2.22
CA VAL A 141 18.96 -5.29 1.03
C VAL A 141 19.82 -5.39 -0.22
N LEU A 142 21.06 -4.88 -0.19
CA LEU A 142 22.01 -5.00 -1.31
C LEU A 142 22.39 -6.46 -1.56
N GLU A 143 22.67 -7.25 -0.52
CA GLU A 143 22.99 -8.68 -0.65
C GLU A 143 21.85 -9.43 -1.34
N SER A 144 20.61 -9.23 -0.87
CA SER A 144 19.41 -9.84 -1.47
C SER A 144 19.20 -9.37 -2.90
N GLY A 145 19.37 -8.08 -3.17
CA GLY A 145 19.22 -7.46 -4.49
C GLY A 145 20.21 -8.04 -5.51
N ILE A 146 21.47 -8.20 -5.14
CA ILE A 146 22.52 -8.82 -5.97
C ILE A 146 22.15 -10.27 -6.31
N GLN A 147 21.71 -11.04 -5.34
CA GLN A 147 21.33 -12.44 -5.51
C GLN A 147 20.15 -12.59 -6.45
N VAL A 148 19.08 -11.80 -6.24
CA VAL A 148 17.88 -11.80 -7.09
C VAL A 148 18.23 -11.32 -8.50
N ALA A 149 19.02 -10.26 -8.67
CA ALA A 149 19.47 -9.80 -9.98
C ALA A 149 20.26 -10.88 -10.75
N LYS A 150 21.11 -11.67 -10.06
CA LYS A 150 21.81 -12.82 -10.64
C LYS A 150 20.83 -13.92 -11.07
N GLY A 151 19.79 -14.19 -10.29
CA GLY A 151 18.71 -15.12 -10.63
C GLY A 151 17.93 -14.68 -11.87
N LEU A 152 17.49 -13.41 -11.90
CA LEU A 152 16.79 -12.81 -13.04
C LEU A 152 17.65 -12.81 -14.30
N ARG A 153 18.95 -12.54 -14.17
CA ARG A 153 19.92 -12.67 -15.27
C ARG A 153 19.96 -14.08 -15.86
N ALA A 154 19.98 -15.10 -15.01
CA ALA A 154 19.99 -16.49 -15.46
C ALA A 154 18.70 -16.83 -16.22
N ALA A 155 17.55 -16.38 -15.77
CA ALA A 155 16.26 -16.54 -16.43
C ALA A 155 16.21 -15.78 -17.77
N CYS A 156 16.66 -14.54 -17.80
CA CYS A 156 16.72 -13.72 -19.02
C CYS A 156 17.56 -14.36 -20.12
N ARG A 157 18.67 -15.04 -19.79
CA ARG A 157 19.48 -15.81 -20.75
C ARG A 157 18.75 -17.00 -21.37
N GLN A 158 17.67 -17.46 -20.74
CA GLN A 158 16.76 -18.48 -21.28
C GLN A 158 15.53 -17.86 -21.98
N GLY A 159 15.52 -16.53 -22.18
CA GLY A 159 14.41 -15.81 -22.81
C GLY A 159 13.21 -15.56 -21.88
N LEU A 160 13.37 -15.75 -20.56
CA LEU A 160 12.31 -15.50 -19.59
C LEU A 160 12.38 -14.08 -19.01
N ILE A 161 11.22 -13.43 -18.94
CA ILE A 161 10.97 -12.22 -18.17
C ILE A 161 10.05 -12.63 -17.01
N HIS A 162 10.37 -12.21 -15.80
CA HIS A 162 9.64 -12.62 -14.58
C HIS A 162 8.25 -12.02 -14.48
N ARG A 163 8.11 -10.72 -14.72
CA ARG A 163 6.87 -9.94 -14.74
C ARG A 163 6.13 -9.77 -13.41
N ASP A 164 6.55 -10.42 -12.34
CA ASP A 164 5.92 -10.30 -11.00
C ASP A 164 6.97 -10.27 -9.89
N VAL A 165 8.03 -9.45 -10.05
CA VAL A 165 9.03 -9.25 -9.00
C VAL A 165 8.43 -8.36 -7.91
N LYS A 166 8.30 -8.92 -6.68
CA LYS A 166 7.75 -8.24 -5.51
C LYS A 166 8.28 -8.90 -4.23
N PRO A 167 8.14 -8.27 -3.05
CA PRO A 167 8.66 -8.83 -1.80
C PRO A 167 8.18 -10.25 -1.50
N ALA A 168 6.90 -10.56 -1.72
CA ALA A 168 6.32 -11.88 -1.47
C ALA A 168 6.93 -13.01 -2.35
N ASN A 169 7.54 -12.68 -3.49
CA ASN A 169 8.16 -13.64 -4.42
C ASN A 169 9.67 -13.78 -4.22
N ILE A 170 10.26 -13.11 -3.23
CA ILE A 170 11.67 -13.29 -2.83
C ILE A 170 11.68 -14.07 -1.53
N LEU A 171 12.02 -15.35 -1.62
CA LEU A 171 12.02 -16.28 -0.50
C LEU A 171 13.43 -16.46 0.06
N PHE A 172 13.54 -16.81 1.35
CA PHE A 172 14.81 -17.01 2.02
C PHE A 172 15.02 -18.48 2.39
N VAL A 173 16.18 -19.02 2.02
CA VAL A 173 16.63 -20.35 2.46
C VAL A 173 17.19 -20.27 3.88
N ASN A 174 17.79 -19.15 4.20
CA ASN A 174 18.29 -18.73 5.51
C ASN A 174 18.45 -17.20 5.50
N GLU A 175 19.00 -16.62 6.56
CA GLU A 175 19.16 -15.16 6.72
C GLU A 175 19.97 -14.48 5.58
N HIS A 176 20.76 -15.23 4.80
CA HIS A 176 21.69 -14.70 3.79
C HIS A 176 21.39 -15.14 2.35
N ILE A 177 20.58 -16.16 2.13
CA ILE A 177 20.36 -16.74 0.80
C ILE A 177 18.94 -16.47 0.34
N ALA A 178 18.82 -15.52 -0.61
CA ALA A 178 17.57 -15.18 -1.25
C ALA A 178 17.39 -15.96 -2.57
N LYS A 179 16.17 -16.39 -2.85
CA LYS A 179 15.73 -17.00 -4.11
C LYS A 179 14.48 -16.31 -4.64
N ILE A 180 14.43 -16.07 -5.94
CA ILE A 180 13.24 -15.59 -6.61
C ILE A 180 12.33 -16.75 -7.01
N SER A 181 11.04 -16.65 -6.72
CA SER A 181 10.01 -17.66 -7.01
C SER A 181 9.03 -17.15 -8.07
N ASP A 182 8.17 -18.02 -8.57
CA ASP A 182 6.99 -17.68 -9.39
C ASP A 182 7.29 -17.07 -10.76
N PHE A 183 8.30 -17.56 -11.46
CA PHE A 183 8.59 -17.16 -12.84
C PHE A 183 7.42 -17.43 -13.79
N GLY A 184 7.05 -16.43 -14.60
CA GLY A 184 6.36 -16.56 -15.87
C GLY A 184 4.87 -16.92 -15.83
N LEU A 185 4.36 -17.56 -14.78
CA LEU A 185 2.95 -17.97 -14.68
C LEU A 185 1.96 -16.79 -14.78
N ALA A 186 2.43 -15.58 -14.50
CA ALA A 186 1.65 -14.35 -14.62
C ALA A 186 1.40 -13.92 -16.08
N GLY A 187 2.31 -14.25 -16.99
CA GLY A 187 2.19 -13.90 -18.42
C GLY A 187 1.11 -14.67 -19.15
N ALA A 188 0.99 -15.99 -18.89
CA ALA A 188 -0.06 -16.81 -19.47
C ALA A 188 -1.45 -16.44 -18.96
N ALA A 189 -1.57 -16.06 -17.69
CA ALA A 189 -2.83 -15.64 -17.09
C ALA A 189 -3.29 -14.25 -17.56
N ALA A 190 -2.36 -13.33 -17.83
CA ALA A 190 -2.69 -11.95 -18.22
C ALA A 190 -3.23 -11.79 -19.63
N GLN A 191 -2.94 -12.71 -20.55
CA GLN A 191 -3.44 -12.66 -21.94
C GLN A 191 -4.89 -13.13 -22.10
N VAL A 192 -5.51 -13.62 -21.04
CA VAL A 192 -6.88 -14.17 -21.05
C VAL A 192 -7.96 -13.10 -20.90
N THR A 193 -7.60 -11.90 -20.48
CA THR A 193 -8.57 -10.82 -20.24
C THR A 193 -8.31 -9.64 -21.17
N GLU A 194 -9.23 -9.46 -22.12
CA GLU A 194 -9.35 -8.26 -22.95
C GLU A 194 -9.41 -7.02 -22.06
N ILE A 195 -8.51 -6.04 -22.35
CA ILE A 195 -8.51 -4.66 -21.82
C ILE A 195 -8.80 -4.59 -20.31
N GLN A 196 -7.81 -4.90 -19.51
CA GLN A 196 -7.90 -4.67 -18.06
C GLN A 196 -7.73 -3.18 -17.75
N THR A 197 -8.83 -2.50 -17.46
CA THR A 197 -8.82 -1.18 -16.79
C THR A 197 -8.48 -1.28 -15.30
N GLU A 198 -8.49 -2.49 -14.74
CA GLU A 198 -8.16 -2.77 -13.33
C GLU A 198 -6.94 -3.70 -13.22
N ILE A 199 -5.95 -3.26 -12.48
CA ILE A 199 -4.72 -4.03 -12.24
C ILE A 199 -4.98 -5.01 -11.11
N TRP A 200 -4.88 -6.31 -11.41
CA TRP A 200 -4.93 -7.36 -10.41
C TRP A 200 -3.58 -7.51 -9.71
N GLY A 201 -3.54 -7.36 -8.40
CA GLY A 201 -2.34 -7.46 -7.56
C GLY A 201 -1.88 -6.11 -7.01
N THR A 202 -0.69 -6.09 -6.41
CA THR A 202 -0.11 -4.88 -5.80
C THR A 202 0.59 -4.04 -6.89
N PRO A 203 -0.03 -2.95 -7.36
CA PRO A 203 0.45 -2.23 -8.55
C PRO A 203 1.72 -1.39 -8.31
N TYR A 204 2.18 -1.36 -7.06
CA TYR A 204 3.28 -0.49 -6.63
C TYR A 204 4.62 -0.88 -7.26
N TYR A 205 4.83 -2.19 -7.50
CA TYR A 205 6.08 -2.74 -8.06
C TYR A 205 6.05 -2.86 -9.59
N VAL A 206 4.87 -2.76 -10.21
CA VAL A 206 4.68 -2.93 -11.67
C VAL A 206 5.38 -1.81 -12.43
N ALA A 207 6.11 -2.14 -13.50
CA ALA A 207 6.79 -1.16 -14.33
C ALA A 207 5.80 -0.24 -15.10
N PRO A 208 6.16 1.04 -15.36
CA PRO A 208 5.28 1.98 -16.06
C PRO A 208 4.83 1.48 -17.44
N GLU A 209 5.72 0.91 -18.24
CA GLU A 209 5.45 0.38 -19.58
C GLU A 209 4.39 -0.72 -19.57
N ARG A 210 4.35 -1.54 -18.52
CA ARG A 210 3.30 -2.55 -18.36
C ARG A 210 1.93 -1.92 -18.06
N LEU A 211 1.90 -0.84 -17.28
CA LEU A 211 0.69 -0.08 -17.01
C LEU A 211 0.17 0.65 -18.26
N SER A 212 1.08 1.02 -19.16
CA SER A 212 0.76 1.67 -20.45
C SER A 212 0.44 0.65 -21.54
N ASN A 213 0.54 -0.66 -21.26
CA ASN A 213 0.41 -1.74 -22.25
C ASN A 213 1.42 -1.59 -23.43
N GLU A 214 2.61 -1.09 -23.12
CA GLU A 214 3.74 -0.98 -24.04
C GLU A 214 4.56 -2.29 -24.04
N PRO A 215 5.37 -2.54 -25.08
CA PRO A 215 6.22 -3.74 -25.14
C PRO A 215 7.17 -3.82 -23.94
N GLU A 216 7.14 -4.93 -23.23
CA GLU A 216 7.99 -5.22 -22.09
C GLU A 216 9.26 -5.96 -22.50
N ASP A 217 10.37 -5.63 -21.85
CA ASP A 217 11.58 -6.43 -21.85
C ASP A 217 12.10 -6.67 -20.41
N PHE A 218 13.30 -7.23 -20.27
CA PHE A 218 13.91 -7.51 -18.96
C PHE A 218 14.07 -6.27 -18.07
N ARG A 219 14.02 -5.07 -18.61
CA ARG A 219 14.12 -3.81 -17.85
C ARG A 219 12.88 -3.53 -17.01
N SER A 220 11.74 -4.16 -17.35
CA SER A 220 10.55 -4.14 -16.49
C SER A 220 10.80 -4.87 -15.17
N ASP A 221 11.52 -6.01 -15.20
CA ASP A 221 11.92 -6.71 -13.97
C ASP A 221 12.95 -5.92 -13.16
N ILE A 222 13.85 -5.18 -13.82
CA ILE A 222 14.79 -4.27 -13.13
C ILE A 222 14.04 -3.19 -12.37
N TYR A 223 13.00 -2.59 -12.96
CA TYR A 223 12.14 -1.63 -12.27
C TYR A 223 11.46 -2.26 -11.06
N SER A 224 10.85 -3.42 -11.25
CA SER A 224 10.11 -4.12 -10.19
C SER A 224 11.03 -4.55 -9.05
N LEU A 225 12.25 -4.99 -9.35
CA LEU A 225 13.28 -5.27 -8.34
C LEU A 225 13.68 -3.98 -7.60
N GLY A 226 13.92 -2.88 -8.33
CA GLY A 226 14.24 -1.59 -7.73
C GLY A 226 13.15 -1.10 -6.77
N ALA A 227 11.89 -1.21 -7.16
CA ALA A 227 10.74 -0.87 -6.33
C ALA A 227 10.64 -1.76 -5.08
N THR A 228 10.95 -3.06 -5.23
CA THR A 228 10.97 -4.04 -4.15
C THR A 228 12.07 -3.74 -3.12
N LEU A 229 13.29 -3.47 -3.59
CA LEU A 229 14.43 -3.13 -2.72
C LEU A 229 14.25 -1.76 -2.06
N PHE A 230 13.65 -0.80 -2.79
CA PHE A 230 13.26 0.48 -2.21
C PHE A 230 12.30 0.28 -1.03
N HIS A 231 11.27 -0.56 -1.20
CA HIS A 231 10.34 -0.87 -0.11
C HIS A 231 11.08 -1.47 1.09
N ALA A 232 11.94 -2.43 0.87
CA ALA A 232 12.69 -3.10 1.93
C ALA A 232 13.56 -2.13 2.76
N ILE A 233 14.18 -1.14 2.13
CA ILE A 233 15.08 -0.19 2.81
C ILE A 233 14.33 1.03 3.37
N ALA A 234 13.28 1.51 2.66
CA ALA A 234 12.51 2.70 3.05
C ALA A 234 11.37 2.38 4.03
N GLY A 235 10.95 1.11 4.14
CA GLY A 235 9.81 0.67 4.93
C GLY A 235 8.46 1.02 4.31
N ARG A 236 8.45 1.47 3.06
CA ARG A 236 7.26 1.76 2.26
C ARG A 236 7.56 1.63 0.77
N ALA A 237 6.56 1.31 -0.01
CA ALA A 237 6.71 1.24 -1.47
C ALA A 237 7.09 2.62 -2.06
N PRO A 238 7.78 2.66 -3.23
CA PRO A 238 8.13 3.93 -3.88
C PRO A 238 6.92 4.80 -4.19
N ILE A 239 5.78 4.17 -4.36
CA ILE A 239 4.50 4.82 -4.65
C ILE A 239 3.47 4.23 -3.71
N GLU A 240 2.78 5.11 -2.99
CA GLU A 240 1.67 4.78 -2.11
C GLU A 240 0.40 5.43 -2.65
N GLY A 241 -0.72 4.78 -2.47
CA GLY A 241 -2.04 5.31 -2.81
C GLY A 241 -3.04 4.18 -3.04
N ASP A 242 -4.25 4.31 -2.50
CA ASP A 242 -5.37 3.40 -2.73
C ASP A 242 -5.96 3.60 -4.13
N THR A 243 -5.15 3.35 -5.17
CA THR A 243 -5.64 3.50 -6.53
C THR A 243 -5.24 2.31 -7.39
N ASN A 244 -6.23 1.71 -8.05
CA ASN A 244 -6.04 0.70 -9.08
C ASN A 244 -6.09 1.34 -10.50
N SER A 245 -6.18 2.67 -10.58
CA SER A 245 -6.18 3.38 -11.85
C SER A 245 -4.78 3.41 -12.46
N ALA A 246 -4.59 2.76 -13.59
CA ALA A 246 -3.34 2.77 -14.35
C ALA A 246 -2.85 4.19 -14.65
N VAL A 247 -3.75 5.10 -14.99
CA VAL A 247 -3.43 6.51 -15.31
C VAL A 247 -2.86 7.24 -14.09
N VAL A 248 -3.46 7.06 -12.91
CA VAL A 248 -2.98 7.69 -11.67
C VAL A 248 -1.63 7.12 -11.27
N LEU A 249 -1.48 5.80 -11.33
CA LEU A 249 -0.22 5.12 -11.05
C LEU A 249 0.90 5.57 -12.00
N LEU A 250 0.63 5.69 -13.29
CA LEU A 250 1.58 6.20 -14.27
C LEU A 250 2.03 7.63 -13.96
N ASN A 251 1.11 8.50 -13.56
CA ASN A 251 1.45 9.87 -13.18
C ASN A 251 2.30 9.91 -11.90
N LEU A 252 2.00 9.06 -10.91
CA LEU A 252 2.80 8.95 -9.70
C LEU A 252 4.21 8.41 -10.01
N LYS A 253 4.34 7.41 -10.90
CA LYS A 253 5.62 6.82 -11.31
C LYS A 253 6.52 7.78 -12.12
N LYS A 254 5.98 8.85 -12.66
CA LYS A 254 6.73 9.91 -13.34
C LYS A 254 7.31 10.96 -12.38
N GLN A 255 6.86 10.98 -11.12
CA GLN A 255 7.39 11.92 -10.14
C GLN A 255 8.82 11.51 -9.72
N PRO A 256 9.74 12.47 -9.62
CA PRO A 256 11.08 12.16 -9.11
C PRO A 256 10.97 11.70 -7.66
N LEU A 257 11.58 10.57 -7.38
CA LEU A 257 11.62 9.98 -6.05
C LEU A 257 13.07 9.93 -5.57
N ASP A 258 13.37 10.59 -4.45
CA ASP A 258 14.66 10.53 -3.81
C ASP A 258 14.57 9.65 -2.55
N LEU A 259 15.24 8.50 -2.57
CA LEU A 259 15.29 7.56 -1.45
C LEU A 259 15.83 8.22 -0.18
N ARG A 260 16.80 9.12 -0.30
CA ARG A 260 17.45 9.77 0.85
C ARG A 260 16.59 10.83 1.53
N THR A 261 15.52 11.29 0.90
CA THR A 261 14.51 12.12 1.59
C THR A 261 13.67 11.30 2.57
N ILE A 262 13.56 9.98 2.35
CA ILE A 262 12.76 9.05 3.16
C ILE A 262 13.64 8.28 4.15
N ALA A 263 14.83 7.87 3.71
CA ALA A 263 15.83 7.14 4.46
C ALA A 263 17.20 7.86 4.35
N PRO A 264 17.42 8.94 5.11
CA PRO A 264 18.64 9.76 5.02
C PRO A 264 19.92 9.00 5.37
N GLU A 265 19.79 7.89 6.08
CA GLU A 265 20.89 7.01 6.51
C GLU A 265 21.47 6.17 5.36
N VAL A 266 20.73 6.03 4.26
CA VAL A 266 21.16 5.24 3.09
C VAL A 266 22.31 5.94 2.36
N SER A 267 23.30 5.17 1.94
CA SER A 267 24.46 5.66 1.21
C SER A 267 24.03 6.27 -0.15
N GLU A 268 24.78 7.27 -0.60
CA GLU A 268 24.55 7.91 -1.90
C GLU A 268 24.69 6.91 -3.06
N ALA A 269 25.64 5.98 -2.94
CA ALA A 269 25.85 4.94 -3.94
C ALA A 269 24.59 4.06 -4.12
N THR A 270 24.02 3.55 -3.04
CA THR A 270 22.81 2.74 -3.07
C THR A 270 21.61 3.55 -3.57
N ALA A 271 21.43 4.76 -3.09
CA ALA A 271 20.34 5.63 -3.52
C ALA A 271 20.39 5.90 -5.05
N SER A 272 21.58 6.16 -5.60
CA SER A 272 21.78 6.37 -7.04
C SER A 272 21.43 5.13 -7.87
N VAL A 273 21.86 3.93 -7.44
CA VAL A 273 21.52 2.67 -8.12
C VAL A 273 20.00 2.44 -8.11
N PHE A 274 19.34 2.61 -6.97
CA PHE A 274 17.90 2.40 -6.86
C PHE A 274 17.11 3.43 -7.67
N GLN A 275 17.53 4.68 -7.67
CA GLN A 275 16.91 5.71 -8.49
C GLN A 275 16.97 5.37 -9.98
N ARG A 276 18.12 4.85 -10.45
CA ARG A 276 18.28 4.39 -11.83
C ARG A 276 17.43 3.16 -12.14
N MET A 277 17.31 2.20 -11.21
CA MET A 277 16.44 1.03 -11.39
C MET A 277 14.96 1.42 -11.59
N ILE A 278 14.46 2.39 -10.81
CA ILE A 278 13.06 2.83 -10.84
C ILE A 278 12.79 4.01 -11.79
N ALA A 279 13.72 4.32 -12.69
CA ALA A 279 13.49 5.33 -13.73
C ALA A 279 12.24 4.98 -14.56
N SER A 280 11.39 5.98 -14.80
CA SER A 280 10.13 5.79 -15.54
C SER A 280 10.37 5.34 -16.97
N ASP A 281 11.37 5.92 -17.64
CA ASP A 281 11.80 5.55 -18.98
C ASP A 281 12.74 4.32 -18.91
N PRO A 282 12.38 3.18 -19.54
CA PRO A 282 13.24 2.00 -19.60
C PRO A 282 14.62 2.24 -20.18
N ALA A 283 14.78 3.24 -21.07
CA ALA A 283 16.07 3.58 -21.66
C ALA A 283 17.06 4.21 -20.66
N GLN A 284 16.56 4.79 -19.57
CA GLN A 284 17.37 5.36 -18.49
C GLN A 284 17.80 4.33 -17.45
N ARG A 285 17.21 3.14 -17.47
CA ARG A 285 17.57 2.03 -16.58
C ARG A 285 18.88 1.37 -17.02
N PHE A 286 19.26 0.29 -16.36
CA PHE A 286 20.43 -0.49 -16.73
C PHE A 286 20.21 -1.22 -18.05
N SER A 287 21.23 -1.21 -18.91
CA SER A 287 21.19 -1.82 -20.25
C SER A 287 21.33 -3.35 -20.21
N SER A 288 21.74 -3.90 -19.07
CA SER A 288 21.86 -5.34 -18.84
C SER A 288 21.87 -5.67 -17.35
N TYR A 289 21.56 -6.93 -17.02
CA TYR A 289 21.75 -7.42 -15.65
C TYR A 289 23.22 -7.47 -15.21
N ASP A 290 24.16 -7.61 -16.15
CA ASP A 290 25.58 -7.60 -15.81
C ASP A 290 26.01 -6.21 -15.32
N GLU A 291 25.52 -5.15 -15.97
CA GLU A 291 25.71 -3.75 -15.53
C GLU A 291 25.07 -3.54 -14.15
N LEU A 292 23.79 -3.94 -13.97
CA LEU A 292 23.08 -3.79 -12.69
C LEU A 292 23.81 -4.50 -11.55
N VAL A 293 24.21 -5.75 -11.74
CA VAL A 293 24.93 -6.52 -10.71
C VAL A 293 26.25 -5.85 -10.35
N SER A 294 26.99 -5.36 -11.34
CA SER A 294 28.25 -4.62 -11.11
C SER A 294 28.07 -3.39 -10.24
N GLU A 295 27.03 -2.60 -10.51
CA GLU A 295 26.73 -1.37 -9.76
C GLU A 295 26.23 -1.66 -8.33
N LEU A 296 25.37 -2.67 -8.16
CA LEU A 296 24.96 -3.14 -6.83
C LEU A 296 26.15 -3.66 -5.99
N GLU A 297 27.06 -4.44 -6.61
CA GLU A 297 28.28 -4.92 -5.94
C GLU A 297 29.24 -3.78 -5.63
N GLN A 298 29.28 -2.74 -6.45
CA GLN A 298 30.10 -1.55 -6.17
C GLN A 298 29.52 -0.77 -5.00
N ALA A 299 28.19 -0.58 -4.93
CA ALA A 299 27.52 0.06 -3.80
C ALA A 299 27.77 -0.71 -2.51
N GLN A 300 27.68 -2.06 -2.54
CA GLN A 300 27.97 -2.91 -1.39
C GLN A 300 29.43 -2.79 -0.92
N ARG A 301 30.40 -2.77 -1.84
CA ARG A 301 31.84 -2.55 -1.51
C ARG A 301 32.08 -1.19 -0.90
N ALA A 302 31.41 -0.13 -1.41
CA ALA A 302 31.53 1.21 -0.86
C ALA A 302 31.01 1.27 0.60
N LEU A 303 29.92 0.56 0.88
CA LEU A 303 29.34 0.46 2.22
C LEU A 303 30.28 -0.21 3.21
N THR A 304 30.87 -1.35 2.84
CA THR A 304 31.81 -2.11 3.70
C THR A 304 33.16 -1.42 3.86
N GLY A 305 33.65 -0.73 2.83
CA GLY A 305 34.89 0.05 2.87
C GLY A 305 34.80 1.30 3.79
N VAL A 306 33.64 1.95 3.85
CA VAL A 306 33.39 3.11 4.72
C VAL A 306 33.19 2.72 6.16
N SER A 307 32.58 1.56 6.44
CA SER A 307 32.29 1.09 7.80
C SER A 307 33.55 0.85 8.65
N GLY A 308 34.67 0.46 8.03
CA GLY A 308 35.93 0.22 8.75
C GLY A 308 36.65 1.50 9.18
N VAL A 309 36.55 2.58 8.41
CA VAL A 309 37.23 3.84 8.66
C VAL A 309 36.38 4.81 9.49
N ASP A 310 35.08 4.90 9.22
CA ASP A 310 34.17 5.85 9.89
C ASP A 310 33.81 5.45 11.32
N LEU A 311 33.64 4.16 11.60
CA LEU A 311 33.40 3.69 12.98
C LEU A 311 34.62 3.95 13.88
N ALA A 312 35.82 3.77 13.36
CA ALA A 312 37.06 4.08 14.07
C ALA A 312 37.20 5.60 14.27
N GLN A 313 36.89 6.43 13.27
CA GLN A 313 36.95 7.89 13.38
C GLN A 313 35.84 8.46 14.26
N ARG A 314 34.59 7.98 14.15
CA ARG A 314 33.48 8.39 15.06
C ARG A 314 33.75 7.97 16.50
N ARG A 315 34.32 6.78 16.75
CA ARG A 315 34.73 6.31 18.06
C ARG A 315 35.87 7.19 18.61
N ARG A 316 36.86 7.55 17.77
CA ARG A 316 37.98 8.44 18.15
C ARG A 316 37.49 9.87 18.39
N ARG A 317 36.57 10.42 17.59
CA ARG A 317 35.94 11.72 17.86
C ARG A 317 35.13 11.71 19.17
N ARG A 318 34.31 10.69 19.45
CA ARG A 318 33.59 10.59 20.72
C ARG A 318 34.55 10.57 21.93
N TRP A 319 35.65 9.83 21.85
CA TRP A 319 36.64 9.81 22.92
C TRP A 319 37.35 11.16 23.10
N ILE A 320 37.59 11.91 22.01
CA ILE A 320 38.17 13.26 22.08
C ILE A 320 37.16 14.23 22.71
N PHE A 321 35.88 14.19 22.35
CA PHE A 321 34.86 15.08 22.93
C PHE A 321 34.56 14.73 24.41
N THR A 322 34.50 13.46 24.76
CA THR A 322 34.34 13.05 26.19
C THR A 322 35.57 13.40 27.03
N GLY A 323 36.79 13.24 26.48
CA GLY A 323 38.01 13.65 27.14
C GLY A 323 38.11 15.17 27.32
N ALA A 324 37.76 15.95 26.30
CA ALA A 324 37.71 17.41 26.37
C ALA A 324 36.66 17.91 27.38
N ALA A 325 35.47 17.31 27.40
CA ALA A 325 34.41 17.65 28.35
C ALA A 325 34.83 17.34 29.80
N LEU A 326 35.52 16.21 30.03
CA LEU A 326 36.04 15.85 31.34
C LEU A 326 37.15 16.81 31.82
N LEU A 327 38.03 17.25 30.90
CA LEU A 327 39.07 18.23 31.17
C LEU A 327 38.49 19.61 31.56
N VAL A 328 37.44 20.05 30.84
CA VAL A 328 36.71 21.29 31.15
C VAL A 328 35.99 21.20 32.49
N MET A 329 35.41 20.07 32.84
CA MET A 329 34.78 19.84 34.13
C MET A 329 35.83 19.84 35.30
N LEU A 330 37.00 19.24 35.08
CA LEU A 330 38.07 19.22 36.07
C LEU A 330 38.69 20.62 36.26
N THR A 331 38.86 21.41 35.20
CA THR A 331 39.34 22.79 35.31
C THR A 331 38.30 23.70 35.96
N ALA A 332 37.01 23.53 35.67
CA ALA A 332 35.93 24.26 36.33
C ALA A 332 35.85 23.89 37.85
N ALA A 333 35.99 22.62 38.19
CA ALA A 333 36.03 22.17 39.60
C ALA A 333 37.25 22.73 40.35
N ALA A 334 38.42 22.77 39.70
CA ALA A 334 39.65 23.35 40.30
C ALA A 334 39.50 24.87 40.50
N THR A 335 38.90 25.61 39.53
CA THR A 335 38.65 27.04 39.70
C THR A 335 37.62 27.35 40.79
N VAL A 336 36.54 26.55 40.90
CA VAL A 336 35.58 26.67 42.01
C VAL A 336 36.25 26.36 43.36
N TYR A 337 37.11 25.34 43.43
CA TYR A 337 37.84 25.00 44.64
C TYR A 337 38.83 26.11 45.08
N PHE A 338 39.51 26.76 44.11
CA PHE A 338 40.41 27.88 44.39
C PHE A 338 39.68 29.20 44.76
N LEU A 339 38.46 29.43 44.25
CA LEU A 339 37.65 30.60 44.55
C LEU A 339 36.83 30.49 45.85
N ALA A 340 36.56 29.24 46.30
CA ALA A 340 35.78 28.96 47.51
C ALA A 340 36.59 29.03 48.82
N GLY A 341 37.90 29.29 48.75
CA GLY A 341 38.79 29.33 49.89
C GLY A 341 39.07 30.71 50.46
N LYS A 342 38.06 31.43 50.98
CA LYS A 342 38.20 32.39 52.13
C LYS A 342 36.80 32.87 52.55
N PRO A 343 36.47 32.73 53.91
CA PRO A 343 35.23 33.33 54.42
C PRO A 343 35.47 34.79 54.86
N ARG A 344 34.54 35.67 54.48
CA ARG A 344 34.38 36.94 55.20
C ARG A 344 32.94 37.36 55.34
N ALA A 345 32.67 37.77 56.53
CA ALA A 345 31.41 38.05 57.17
C ALA A 345 30.60 39.26 56.60
N HIS A 346 29.33 39.12 56.84
CA HIS A 346 28.25 40.12 57.07
C HIS A 346 28.50 41.59 56.75
N VAL A 347 27.51 42.18 56.06
CA VAL A 347 26.66 43.26 56.58
C VAL A 347 25.38 43.38 55.75
N ALA A 348 24.25 43.47 56.48
CA ALA A 348 22.94 43.73 55.96
C ALA A 348 22.73 45.24 55.72
N THR A 349 21.83 45.58 54.80
CA THR A 349 20.76 46.61 54.92
C THR A 349 20.12 46.83 53.55
N SER A 350 18.89 46.46 53.44
CA SER A 350 17.63 47.24 53.41
C SER A 350 17.42 48.21 52.24
N ALA A 351 16.27 48.00 51.66
CA ALA A 351 15.24 48.93 51.19
C ALA A 351 14.90 49.00 49.72
N VAL A 352 13.71 48.55 49.46
CA VAL A 352 12.75 48.88 48.36
C VAL A 352 12.45 50.38 48.40
N PRO A 353 12.07 51.13 47.34
CA PRO A 353 10.78 50.88 46.71
C PRO A 353 10.67 51.16 45.18
N SER A 354 9.65 50.60 44.59
CA SER A 354 8.96 51.13 43.41
C SER A 354 8.23 52.46 43.74
N PRO A 355 7.89 53.32 42.79
CA PRO A 355 6.65 53.13 42.04
C PRO A 355 6.53 53.77 40.63
N SER A 356 5.51 53.31 39.97
CA SER A 356 4.37 54.03 39.40
C SER A 356 4.41 54.56 37.96
N ALA A 357 3.54 53.97 37.25
CA ALA A 357 2.61 54.37 36.20
C ALA A 357 2.56 55.85 35.74
N ALA A 358 2.38 56.00 34.41
CA ALA A 358 1.49 56.98 33.84
C ALA A 358 1.01 56.60 32.44
N SER A 359 -0.26 56.43 32.35
CA SER A 359 -1.12 56.39 31.18
C SER A 359 -1.15 57.72 30.43
N VAL A 360 -1.36 57.70 29.11
CA VAL A 360 -2.26 58.62 28.40
C VAL A 360 -2.64 58.10 27.03
N THR A 361 -3.88 57.81 26.79
CA THR A 361 -4.64 57.85 25.53
C THR A 361 -5.34 59.21 25.45
N PRO A 362 -6.15 59.54 24.42
CA PRO A 362 -6.14 59.34 22.97
C PRO A 362 -6.30 60.69 22.19
N ASN A 363 -6.19 60.68 20.89
CA ASN A 363 -7.13 61.55 20.12
C ASN A 363 -7.30 61.13 18.65
N ALA A 364 -8.55 61.01 18.28
CA ALA A 364 -9.03 60.85 16.94
C ALA A 364 -9.01 62.20 16.19
N LYS A 365 -8.77 62.17 14.89
CA LYS A 365 -9.47 63.05 13.93
C LYS A 365 -9.47 62.45 12.53
N ASN A 366 -10.69 62.18 12.07
CA ASN A 366 -11.08 62.03 10.68
C ASN A 366 -10.58 63.18 9.80
N LYS A 367 -10.14 62.85 8.59
CA LYS A 367 -10.47 63.62 7.39
C LYS A 367 -10.41 62.75 6.15
N SER A 368 -11.53 62.64 5.50
CA SER A 368 -11.71 62.19 4.12
C SER A 368 -10.93 63.07 3.13
N LEU A 369 -10.33 62.46 2.10
CA LEU A 369 -10.20 63.08 0.78
C LEU A 369 -9.91 62.05 -0.30
N ALA A 370 -10.88 61.90 -1.17
CA ALA A 370 -10.84 61.80 -2.62
C ALA A 370 -9.74 60.95 -3.35
N GLN A 371 -10.29 59.98 -4.06
CA GLN A 371 -9.85 59.44 -5.35
C GLN A 371 -8.66 60.12 -6.02
N ARG A 372 -7.56 59.38 -6.18
CA ARG A 372 -6.67 59.46 -7.34
C ARG A 372 -6.29 58.05 -7.75
N GLY A 373 -6.64 57.71 -8.99
CA GLY A 373 -6.18 56.49 -9.64
C GLY A 373 -4.66 56.53 -9.76
N ILE A 374 -4.02 55.54 -9.19
CA ILE A 374 -2.60 55.23 -9.39
C ILE A 374 -2.55 53.87 -10.04
N ASN A 375 -2.09 53.90 -11.28
CA ASN A 375 -1.73 52.68 -12.01
C ASN A 375 -0.54 52.02 -11.26
N PRO A 376 -0.62 50.79 -10.81
CA PRO A 376 0.45 50.19 -10.05
C PRO A 376 1.67 49.97 -10.94
N GLN A 377 2.85 50.34 -10.44
CA GLN A 377 4.12 50.10 -11.09
C GLN A 377 4.46 48.59 -11.10
N PRO A 378 5.25 48.12 -12.08
CA PRO A 378 5.61 46.67 -12.19
C PRO A 378 6.27 46.08 -10.93
N ALA A 379 6.88 46.89 -10.08
CA ALA A 379 7.50 46.49 -8.82
C ALA A 379 6.47 46.09 -7.76
N ASP A 380 5.29 46.73 -7.71
CA ASP A 380 4.22 46.43 -6.75
C ASP A 380 3.48 45.12 -7.12
N ILE A 381 3.42 44.82 -8.43
CA ILE A 381 2.85 43.56 -8.94
C ILE A 381 3.77 42.38 -8.60
N ALA A 382 5.09 42.57 -8.70
CA ALA A 382 6.08 41.54 -8.34
C ALA A 382 6.13 41.26 -6.85
N ALA A 383 6.06 42.30 -6.00
CA ALA A 383 5.99 42.15 -4.53
C ALA A 383 4.66 41.50 -4.08
N GLY A 384 3.54 41.80 -4.75
CA GLY A 384 2.27 41.13 -4.53
C GLY A 384 2.31 39.63 -4.86
N ALA A 385 2.90 39.26 -6.00
CA ALA A 385 3.05 37.87 -6.46
C ALA A 385 3.98 37.05 -5.55
N GLU A 386 5.03 37.67 -5.01
CA GLU A 386 5.97 37.00 -4.10
C GLU A 386 5.37 36.80 -2.70
N ASN A 387 4.58 37.73 -2.23
CA ASN A 387 3.81 37.62 -0.98
C ASN A 387 2.69 36.57 -1.12
N GLU A 388 2.05 36.50 -2.28
CA GLU A 388 1.06 35.47 -2.61
C GLU A 388 1.66 34.07 -2.66
N LYS A 389 2.88 33.90 -3.20
CA LYS A 389 3.61 32.62 -3.17
C LYS A 389 4.00 32.19 -1.76
N LYS A 390 4.41 33.13 -0.90
CA LYS A 390 4.74 32.85 0.51
C LYS A 390 3.50 32.42 1.31
N ILE A 391 2.37 33.07 1.11
CA ILE A 391 1.10 32.70 1.75
C ILE A 391 0.62 31.33 1.23
N LEU A 392 0.78 31.04 -0.06
CA LEU A 392 0.45 29.71 -0.60
C LEU A 392 1.28 28.61 0.04
N ALA A 393 2.59 28.83 0.21
CA ALA A 393 3.48 27.86 0.85
C ALA A 393 3.13 27.62 2.33
N LEU A 394 2.69 28.66 3.04
CA LEU A 394 2.28 28.58 4.46
C LEU A 394 0.95 27.86 4.66
N GLU A 395 -0.03 28.00 3.75
CA GLU A 395 -1.33 27.36 3.84
C GLU A 395 -1.39 25.97 3.18
N ALA A 396 -0.49 25.71 2.21
CA ALA A 396 -0.46 24.42 1.51
C ALA A 396 -0.04 23.25 2.41
N ALA A 397 0.90 23.45 3.33
CA ALA A 397 1.36 22.39 4.22
C ALA A 397 0.25 21.93 5.20
N PRO A 398 -0.42 22.81 5.96
CA PRO A 398 -1.51 22.39 6.83
C PRO A 398 -2.72 21.83 6.05
N TRP A 399 -3.02 22.38 4.85
CA TRP A 399 -4.07 21.84 3.99
C TRP A 399 -3.76 20.44 3.50
N ASN A 400 -2.53 20.17 3.04
CA ASN A 400 -2.10 18.86 2.60
C ASN A 400 -2.10 17.84 3.74
N ALA A 401 -1.69 18.24 4.95
CA ALA A 401 -1.76 17.40 6.14
C ALA A 401 -3.22 17.04 6.50
N ALA A 402 -4.13 18.01 6.41
CA ALA A 402 -5.55 17.76 6.63
C ALA A 402 -6.16 16.83 5.58
N LEU A 403 -5.78 16.98 4.31
CA LEU A 403 -6.20 16.07 3.24
C LEU A 403 -5.64 14.66 3.42
N ALA A 404 -4.43 14.52 3.94
CA ALA A 404 -3.86 13.21 4.25
C ALA A 404 -4.66 12.53 5.38
N ASN A 405 -4.92 13.25 6.47
CA ASN A 405 -5.77 12.75 7.56
C ASN A 405 -7.20 12.44 7.07
N TYR A 406 -7.80 13.31 6.25
CA TYR A 406 -9.11 13.05 5.61
C TYR A 406 -9.12 11.69 4.90
N ARG A 407 -8.13 11.42 4.05
CA ARG A 407 -8.02 10.16 3.31
C ARG A 407 -7.84 8.95 4.23
N GLU A 408 -7.05 9.09 5.27
CA GLU A 408 -6.88 8.05 6.29
C GLU A 408 -8.20 7.71 6.96
N GLN A 409 -8.97 8.71 7.41
CA GLN A 409 -10.27 8.49 8.05
C GLN A 409 -11.31 7.93 7.07
N ILE A 410 -11.29 8.34 5.78
CA ILE A 410 -12.12 7.74 4.73
C ILE A 410 -11.84 6.24 4.58
N ALA A 411 -10.56 5.84 4.55
CA ALA A 411 -10.17 4.43 4.46
C ALA A 411 -10.61 3.60 5.68
N LEU A 412 -10.75 4.24 6.85
CA LEU A 412 -11.29 3.65 8.08
C LEU A 412 -12.82 3.66 8.14
N TYR A 413 -13.50 4.26 7.15
CA TYR A 413 -14.95 4.51 7.15
C TYR A 413 -15.41 5.40 8.32
N ASP A 414 -14.51 6.19 8.91
CA ASP A 414 -14.82 7.21 9.90
C ASP A 414 -15.01 8.56 9.21
N PHE A 415 -16.16 8.71 8.54
CA PHE A 415 -16.48 9.91 7.78
C PHE A 415 -16.71 11.15 8.66
N ALA A 416 -17.07 10.96 9.93
CA ALA A 416 -17.20 12.05 10.89
C ALA A 416 -15.83 12.64 11.22
N ALA A 417 -14.85 11.80 11.57
CA ALA A 417 -13.47 12.24 11.81
C ALA A 417 -12.83 12.83 10.54
N ALA A 418 -13.13 12.29 9.35
CA ALA A 418 -12.70 12.87 8.08
C ALA A 418 -13.24 14.29 7.88
N SER A 419 -14.52 14.53 8.18
CA SER A 419 -15.12 15.86 8.12
C SER A 419 -14.45 16.84 9.09
N GLU A 420 -14.18 16.42 10.33
CA GLU A 420 -13.51 17.24 11.34
C GLU A 420 -12.08 17.60 10.94
N ALA A 421 -11.34 16.68 10.34
CA ALA A 421 -9.98 16.92 9.87
C ALA A 421 -9.90 18.09 8.88
N ILE A 422 -10.92 18.24 8.02
CA ILE A 422 -10.99 19.33 7.04
C ILE A 422 -11.49 20.63 7.67
N LYS A 423 -12.51 20.60 8.54
CA LYS A 423 -13.11 21.79 9.17
C LYS A 423 -12.13 22.58 10.03
N ASN A 424 -11.21 21.89 10.69
CA ASN A 424 -10.29 22.48 11.64
C ASN A 424 -9.13 23.27 10.99
N VAL A 425 -9.01 23.28 9.65
CA VAL A 425 -7.95 24.01 8.96
C VAL A 425 -8.38 25.45 8.69
N GLN A 426 -7.58 26.40 9.17
CA GLN A 426 -7.78 27.83 8.91
C GLN A 426 -7.13 28.20 7.57
N LEU A 427 -7.94 28.59 6.60
CA LEU A 427 -7.51 29.01 5.27
C LEU A 427 -7.97 30.44 5.00
N SER A 428 -7.14 31.24 4.35
CA SER A 428 -7.49 32.62 3.97
C SER A 428 -7.79 32.76 2.48
N ARG A 429 -7.17 31.94 1.63
CA ARG A 429 -7.34 31.98 0.18
C ARG A 429 -8.69 31.47 -0.29
N ALA A 430 -9.33 32.20 -1.19
CA ALA A 430 -10.63 31.83 -1.76
C ALA A 430 -10.62 30.46 -2.45
N SER A 431 -9.56 30.13 -3.20
CA SER A 431 -9.43 28.83 -3.89
C SER A 431 -9.31 27.65 -2.93
N LEU A 432 -8.54 27.79 -1.84
CA LEU A 432 -8.41 26.75 -0.82
C LEU A 432 -9.68 26.63 0.03
N LYS A 433 -10.33 27.73 0.35
CA LYS A 433 -11.65 27.73 1.01
C LYS A 433 -12.70 27.02 0.18
N GLN A 434 -12.73 27.27 -1.13
CA GLN A 434 -13.65 26.60 -2.04
C GLN A 434 -13.35 25.08 -2.10
N ALA A 435 -12.08 24.68 -2.11
CA ALA A 435 -11.69 23.28 -2.03
C ALA A 435 -12.07 22.64 -0.70
N GLN A 436 -11.89 23.35 0.42
CA GLN A 436 -12.33 22.95 1.75
C GLN A 436 -13.84 22.72 1.79
N GLU A 437 -14.65 23.70 1.37
CA GLU A 437 -16.11 23.59 1.33
C GLU A 437 -16.59 22.42 0.45
N ALA A 438 -15.95 22.20 -0.70
CA ALA A 438 -16.29 21.10 -1.58
C ALA A 438 -15.96 19.73 -0.92
N THR A 439 -14.84 19.65 -0.20
CA THR A 439 -14.43 18.43 0.52
C THR A 439 -15.34 18.18 1.72
N GLU A 440 -15.70 19.20 2.48
CA GLU A 440 -16.66 19.11 3.59
C GLU A 440 -18.04 18.62 3.13
N LYS A 441 -18.56 19.18 2.03
CA LYS A 441 -19.84 18.73 1.44
C LYS A 441 -19.78 17.26 1.05
N ARG A 442 -18.65 16.81 0.50
CA ARG A 442 -18.45 15.41 0.14
C ARG A 442 -18.41 14.51 1.37
N ALA A 443 -17.67 14.90 2.41
CA ALA A 443 -17.66 14.18 3.69
C ALA A 443 -19.06 14.05 4.29
N GLN A 444 -19.87 15.12 4.21
CA GLN A 444 -21.24 15.09 4.71
C GLN A 444 -22.12 14.10 3.93
N LEU A 445 -21.98 14.03 2.61
CA LEU A 445 -22.68 13.03 1.81
C LEU A 445 -22.31 11.58 2.20
N LEU A 446 -21.05 11.33 2.56
CA LEU A 446 -20.59 10.03 3.03
C LEU A 446 -21.14 9.68 4.42
N ILE A 447 -21.18 10.64 5.34
CA ILE A 447 -21.84 10.51 6.65
C ILE A 447 -23.31 10.12 6.47
N ASP A 448 -24.03 10.88 5.63
CA ASP A 448 -25.43 10.61 5.36
C ASP A 448 -25.66 9.27 4.67
N TRP A 449 -24.75 8.86 3.76
CA TRP A 449 -24.78 7.55 3.13
C TRP A 449 -24.64 6.42 4.16
N LYS A 450 -23.65 6.52 5.06
CA LYS A 450 -23.38 5.51 6.08
C LYS A 450 -24.56 5.38 7.06
N ASN A 451 -25.07 6.51 7.54
CA ASN A 451 -26.20 6.53 8.46
C ASN A 451 -27.45 5.90 7.83
N ASN A 452 -27.76 6.24 6.57
CA ASN A 452 -28.87 5.62 5.86
C ASN A 452 -28.68 4.11 5.69
N LEU A 453 -27.47 3.65 5.39
CA LEU A 453 -27.19 2.23 5.25
C LEU A 453 -27.33 1.48 6.58
N ILE A 454 -26.87 2.09 7.69
CA ILE A 454 -27.08 1.55 9.05
C ILE A 454 -28.58 1.41 9.36
N ASP A 455 -29.36 2.45 9.10
CA ASP A 455 -30.80 2.45 9.35
C ASP A 455 -31.52 1.40 8.49
N ASP A 456 -31.16 1.27 7.22
CA ASP A 456 -31.78 0.31 6.30
C ASP A 456 -31.46 -1.14 6.71
N ILE A 457 -30.21 -1.43 7.04
CA ILE A 457 -29.79 -2.74 7.51
C ILE A 457 -30.52 -3.10 8.81
N ASN A 458 -30.59 -2.20 9.76
CA ASN A 458 -31.24 -2.45 11.06
C ASN A 458 -32.77 -2.60 10.94
N ARG A 459 -33.39 -1.95 9.95
CA ARG A 459 -34.84 -2.02 9.70
C ARG A 459 -35.25 -3.25 8.90
N ALA A 460 -34.52 -3.58 7.83
CA ALA A 460 -34.97 -4.54 6.83
C ALA A 460 -34.05 -5.75 6.65
N HIS A 461 -32.86 -5.73 7.24
CA HIS A 461 -31.79 -6.69 7.02
C HIS A 461 -31.46 -6.87 5.53
N PHE A 462 -30.22 -7.17 5.22
CA PHE A 462 -29.83 -7.54 3.87
C PHE A 462 -29.73 -9.05 3.74
N SER A 463 -30.43 -9.62 2.77
CA SER A 463 -30.37 -11.06 2.45
C SER A 463 -29.72 -11.22 1.08
N GLY A 464 -28.50 -11.75 1.05
CA GLY A 464 -27.74 -11.97 -0.17
C GLY A 464 -26.32 -12.46 0.15
N ALA A 465 -25.75 -13.21 -0.78
CA ALA A 465 -24.38 -13.69 -0.63
C ALA A 465 -23.40 -12.50 -0.69
N ILE A 466 -22.58 -12.36 0.33
CA ILE A 466 -21.48 -11.38 0.40
C ILE A 466 -20.21 -12.07 0.86
N SER A 467 -19.08 -11.49 0.51
CA SER A 467 -17.77 -11.95 0.98
C SER A 467 -17.01 -10.78 1.59
N ASP A 468 -16.27 -11.03 2.65
CA ASP A 468 -15.33 -10.07 3.21
C ASP A 468 -13.98 -10.08 2.47
N SER A 469 -13.06 -9.23 2.90
CA SER A 469 -11.72 -9.12 2.34
C SER A 469 -10.86 -10.38 2.52
N SER A 470 -11.20 -11.23 3.49
CA SER A 470 -10.55 -12.53 3.70
C SER A 470 -11.11 -13.65 2.81
N GLY A 471 -12.20 -13.37 2.06
CA GLY A 471 -12.92 -14.34 1.24
C GLY A 471 -13.95 -15.16 2.01
N ALA A 472 -14.19 -14.88 3.29
CA ALA A 472 -15.25 -15.54 4.06
C ALA A 472 -16.62 -15.14 3.50
N LYS A 473 -17.50 -16.15 3.34
CA LYS A 473 -18.83 -15.99 2.73
C LYS A 473 -19.92 -15.90 3.78
N TYR A 474 -20.82 -14.95 3.59
CA TYR A 474 -21.95 -14.67 4.46
C TYR A 474 -23.24 -14.68 3.65
N THR A 475 -24.35 -14.95 4.31
CA THR A 475 -25.69 -15.05 3.69
C THR A 475 -26.50 -13.78 3.82
N GLY A 476 -25.98 -12.76 4.49
CA GLY A 476 -26.64 -11.47 4.67
C GLY A 476 -26.01 -10.61 5.76
N ILE A 477 -26.59 -9.43 5.97
CA ILE A 477 -26.25 -8.50 7.05
C ILE A 477 -27.49 -8.31 7.92
N VAL A 478 -27.38 -8.60 9.21
CA VAL A 478 -28.51 -8.59 10.17
C VAL A 478 -28.45 -7.42 11.15
N GLY A 479 -27.40 -6.61 11.11
CA GLY A 479 -27.27 -5.43 11.94
C GLY A 479 -26.06 -4.61 11.56
N ALA A 480 -26.12 -3.32 11.84
CA ALA A 480 -25.03 -2.37 11.60
C ALA A 480 -24.96 -1.35 12.73
N THR A 481 -23.74 -0.97 13.08
CA THR A 481 -23.43 0.17 13.96
C THR A 481 -22.43 1.07 13.25
N ASP A 482 -22.11 2.19 13.85
CA ASP A 482 -21.09 3.07 13.28
C ASP A 482 -19.70 2.40 13.14
N GLN A 483 -19.39 1.44 13.98
CA GLN A 483 -18.08 0.77 14.01
C GLN A 483 -18.05 -0.60 13.34
N SER A 484 -19.17 -1.29 13.23
CA SER A 484 -19.20 -2.70 12.83
C SER A 484 -20.49 -3.14 12.16
N LEU A 485 -20.38 -4.22 11.37
CA LEU A 485 -21.47 -4.92 10.74
C LEU A 485 -21.63 -6.31 11.36
N SER A 486 -22.87 -6.75 11.53
CA SER A 486 -23.22 -8.10 11.98
C SER A 486 -23.62 -8.94 10.77
N LEU A 487 -22.74 -9.83 10.34
CA LEU A 487 -22.90 -10.64 9.14
C LEU A 487 -23.47 -12.01 9.49
N LYS A 488 -24.44 -12.47 8.71
CA LYS A 488 -25.12 -13.74 8.92
C LYS A 488 -24.33 -14.90 8.30
N LEU A 489 -23.93 -15.84 9.13
CA LEU A 489 -23.38 -17.14 8.73
C LEU A 489 -24.47 -18.21 8.74
N PRO A 490 -24.27 -19.38 8.08
CA PRO A 490 -25.20 -20.50 8.15
C PRO A 490 -25.49 -20.97 9.59
N TYR A 491 -24.55 -20.76 10.51
CA TYR A 491 -24.62 -21.24 11.90
C TYR A 491 -24.31 -20.16 12.94
N GLY A 492 -24.55 -18.87 12.64
CA GLY A 492 -24.29 -17.80 13.60
C GLY A 492 -24.19 -16.42 12.98
N ILE A 493 -23.68 -15.48 13.77
CA ILE A 493 -23.44 -14.10 13.37
C ILE A 493 -21.96 -13.78 13.63
N ALA A 494 -21.27 -13.27 12.61
CA ALA A 494 -19.93 -12.71 12.74
C ALA A 494 -20.03 -11.18 12.85
N ARG A 495 -19.17 -10.58 13.68
CA ARG A 495 -19.03 -9.13 13.72
C ARG A 495 -17.75 -8.76 13.00
N VAL A 496 -17.84 -7.89 12.00
CA VAL A 496 -16.74 -7.40 11.17
C VAL A 496 -16.74 -5.87 11.18
N THR A 497 -15.58 -5.25 10.92
CA THR A 497 -15.48 -3.81 10.72
C THR A 497 -15.93 -3.43 9.31
N TRP A 498 -16.27 -2.17 9.07
CA TRP A 498 -16.69 -1.67 7.76
C TRP A 498 -15.63 -1.93 6.67
N ARG A 499 -14.34 -1.80 7.00
CA ARG A 499 -13.22 -2.01 6.07
C ARG A 499 -13.02 -3.46 5.62
N GLU A 500 -13.60 -4.43 6.34
CA GLU A 500 -13.51 -5.84 5.97
C GLU A 500 -14.44 -6.18 4.80
N LEU A 501 -15.42 -5.32 4.47
CA LEU A 501 -16.20 -5.44 3.25
C LEU A 501 -15.67 -4.50 2.16
N SER A 502 -15.62 -5.01 0.92
CA SER A 502 -15.18 -4.18 -0.20
C SER A 502 -16.14 -3.01 -0.44
N PRO A 503 -15.67 -1.84 -0.90
CA PRO A 503 -16.53 -0.72 -1.28
C PRO A 503 -17.60 -1.12 -2.30
N LYS A 504 -17.27 -2.04 -3.21
CA LYS A 504 -18.21 -2.60 -4.19
C LYS A 504 -19.35 -3.37 -3.52
N THR A 505 -19.03 -4.18 -2.54
CA THR A 505 -20.02 -4.94 -1.75
C THR A 505 -20.92 -3.97 -0.98
N LEU A 506 -20.36 -2.99 -0.29
CA LEU A 506 -21.11 -2.01 0.48
C LEU A 506 -22.02 -1.14 -0.41
N LEU A 507 -21.54 -0.76 -1.60
CA LEU A 507 -22.35 -0.05 -2.59
C LEU A 507 -23.50 -0.91 -3.10
N ALA A 508 -23.25 -2.19 -3.44
CA ALA A 508 -24.29 -3.12 -3.88
C ALA A 508 -25.37 -3.33 -2.81
N VAL A 509 -24.95 -3.47 -1.54
CA VAL A 509 -25.89 -3.54 -0.40
C VAL A 509 -26.69 -2.24 -0.27
N SER A 510 -26.04 -1.09 -0.30
CA SER A 510 -26.70 0.21 -0.19
C SER A 510 -27.71 0.46 -1.32
N THR A 511 -27.32 0.16 -2.57
CA THR A 511 -28.22 0.33 -3.73
C THR A 511 -29.39 -0.63 -3.72
N SER A 512 -29.28 -1.81 -3.11
CA SER A 512 -30.38 -2.77 -2.98
C SER A 512 -31.56 -2.24 -2.15
N PHE A 513 -31.30 -1.30 -1.26
CA PHE A 513 -32.33 -0.63 -0.45
C PHE A 513 -32.98 0.57 -1.16
N VAL A 514 -32.46 1.03 -2.31
CA VAL A 514 -33.01 2.15 -3.06
C VAL A 514 -34.19 1.69 -3.91
N LYS A 515 -35.39 1.94 -3.45
CA LYS A 515 -36.62 1.65 -4.20
C LYS A 515 -36.86 2.76 -5.24
N SER A 516 -36.87 2.43 -6.51
CA SER A 516 -36.98 3.38 -7.64
C SER A 516 -38.17 4.35 -7.56
N ASN A 517 -39.25 3.94 -6.90
CA ASN A 517 -40.49 4.74 -6.78
C ASN A 517 -40.58 5.49 -5.43
N ALA A 518 -39.58 5.42 -4.58
CA ALA A 518 -39.59 6.15 -3.30
C ALA A 518 -39.28 7.64 -3.51
N PRO A 519 -39.92 8.57 -2.77
CA PRO A 519 -39.69 10.01 -2.91
C PRO A 519 -38.24 10.43 -2.66
N ASP A 520 -37.52 9.68 -1.84
CA ASP A 520 -36.13 9.90 -1.45
C ASP A 520 -35.11 9.14 -2.34
N ALA A 521 -35.58 8.36 -3.34
CA ALA A 521 -34.73 7.61 -4.23
C ALA A 521 -33.63 8.44 -4.92
N PRO A 522 -33.91 9.65 -5.44
CA PRO A 522 -32.87 10.48 -6.06
C PRO A 522 -31.79 10.90 -5.08
N ASP A 523 -32.16 11.25 -3.84
CA ASP A 523 -31.23 11.66 -2.80
C ASP A 523 -30.34 10.49 -2.36
N ARG A 524 -30.91 9.30 -2.26
CA ARG A 524 -30.19 8.06 -1.96
C ARG A 524 -29.24 7.68 -3.08
N GLN A 525 -29.66 7.76 -4.35
CA GLN A 525 -28.81 7.55 -5.51
C GLN A 525 -27.65 8.54 -5.54
N TRP A 526 -27.89 9.81 -5.19
CA TRP A 526 -26.87 10.83 -5.13
C TRP A 526 -25.82 10.54 -4.05
N ARG A 527 -26.23 10.09 -2.85
CA ARG A 527 -25.30 9.68 -1.79
C ARG A 527 -24.51 8.43 -2.18
N CYS A 528 -25.16 7.44 -2.83
CA CYS A 528 -24.45 6.28 -3.39
C CYS A 528 -23.45 6.69 -4.47
N ALA A 529 -23.77 7.70 -5.31
CA ALA A 529 -22.83 8.24 -6.29
C ALA A 529 -21.62 8.91 -5.63
N ALA A 530 -21.84 9.67 -4.55
CA ALA A 530 -20.76 10.28 -3.79
C ALA A 530 -19.83 9.21 -3.17
N PHE A 531 -20.40 8.18 -2.56
CA PHE A 531 -19.64 7.04 -2.04
C PHE A 531 -18.86 6.31 -3.16
N ALA A 532 -19.52 5.97 -4.26
CA ALA A 532 -18.87 5.30 -5.38
C ALA A 532 -17.73 6.13 -5.99
N SER A 533 -17.89 7.47 -6.09
CA SER A 533 -16.85 8.39 -6.56
C SER A 533 -15.65 8.44 -5.61
N GLU A 534 -15.87 8.50 -4.30
CA GLU A 534 -14.80 8.56 -3.30
C GLU A 534 -13.96 7.28 -3.28
N PHE A 535 -14.59 6.12 -3.50
CA PHE A 535 -13.93 4.82 -3.56
C PHE A 535 -13.58 4.36 -4.98
N GLY A 536 -13.42 5.29 -5.93
CA GLY A 536 -12.87 5.05 -7.26
C GLY A 536 -13.79 4.33 -8.25
N GLN A 537 -15.07 4.09 -7.92
CA GLN A 537 -16.05 3.45 -8.80
C GLN A 537 -16.71 4.48 -9.73
N THR A 538 -15.90 5.18 -10.53
CA THR A 538 -16.27 6.39 -11.27
C THR A 538 -17.43 6.17 -12.24
N GLU A 539 -17.48 5.04 -12.94
CA GLU A 539 -18.53 4.75 -13.90
C GLU A 539 -19.88 4.53 -13.23
N VAL A 540 -19.90 3.74 -12.13
CA VAL A 540 -21.12 3.51 -11.34
C VAL A 540 -21.55 4.80 -10.67
N ALA A 541 -20.60 5.60 -10.18
CA ALA A 541 -20.87 6.91 -9.61
C ALA A 541 -21.56 7.83 -10.61
N ARG A 542 -21.09 7.86 -11.88
CA ARG A 542 -21.68 8.66 -12.94
C ARG A 542 -23.10 8.21 -13.25
N GLN A 543 -23.32 6.92 -13.43
CA GLN A 543 -24.65 6.35 -13.70
C GLN A 543 -25.65 6.69 -12.59
N LEU A 544 -25.25 6.56 -11.32
CA LEU A 544 -26.09 6.90 -10.18
C LEU A 544 -26.38 8.41 -10.09
N ALA A 545 -25.37 9.25 -10.33
CA ALA A 545 -25.51 10.70 -10.33
C ALA A 545 -26.45 11.19 -11.46
N GLU A 546 -26.32 10.64 -12.66
CA GLU A 546 -27.19 10.93 -13.79
C GLU A 546 -28.63 10.46 -13.55
N ALA A 547 -28.81 9.28 -12.92
CA ALA A 547 -30.12 8.78 -12.54
C ALA A 547 -30.81 9.71 -11.52
N ALA A 548 -30.08 10.19 -10.52
CA ALA A 548 -30.56 11.15 -9.55
C ALA A 548 -30.93 12.52 -10.21
N ALA A 549 -30.05 12.99 -11.11
CA ALA A 549 -30.22 14.28 -11.81
C ALA A 549 -31.41 14.27 -12.79
N LYS A 550 -31.76 13.13 -13.38
CA LYS A 550 -32.98 13.00 -14.22
C LYS A 550 -34.25 13.29 -13.45
N VAL A 551 -34.28 13.06 -12.15
CA VAL A 551 -35.48 13.27 -11.31
C VAL A 551 -35.43 14.61 -10.58
N LYS A 552 -34.23 15.01 -10.09
CA LYS A 552 -34.01 16.29 -9.37
C LYS A 552 -33.02 17.15 -10.13
N SER A 553 -33.47 18.21 -10.78
CA SER A 553 -32.66 19.12 -11.59
C SER A 553 -31.50 19.77 -10.83
N GLN A 554 -31.63 19.98 -9.52
CA GLN A 554 -30.56 20.53 -8.66
C GLN A 554 -29.25 19.73 -8.73
N TYR A 555 -29.32 18.43 -8.98
CA TYR A 555 -28.14 17.57 -9.10
C TYR A 555 -27.40 17.72 -10.43
N HIS A 556 -28.03 18.22 -11.48
CA HIS A 556 -27.38 18.51 -12.76
C HIS A 556 -26.21 19.49 -12.62
N GLU A 557 -26.40 20.55 -11.84
CA GLU A 557 -25.35 21.55 -11.61
C GLU A 557 -24.25 21.06 -10.67
N GLN A 558 -24.54 20.03 -9.87
CA GLN A 558 -23.62 19.51 -8.86
C GLN A 558 -22.82 18.29 -9.33
N ILE A 559 -23.10 17.70 -10.50
CA ILE A 559 -22.38 16.52 -11.02
C ILE A 559 -20.87 16.79 -11.08
N SER A 560 -20.45 17.97 -11.56
CA SER A 560 -19.05 18.35 -11.62
C SER A 560 -18.33 18.40 -10.24
N GLN A 561 -19.09 18.59 -9.17
CA GLN A 561 -18.56 18.61 -7.80
C GLN A 561 -18.26 17.21 -7.25
N LEU A 562 -18.96 16.18 -7.73
CA LEU A 562 -18.65 14.78 -7.42
C LEU A 562 -17.40 14.26 -8.17
N PHE A 563 -17.09 14.86 -9.32
CA PHE A 563 -15.96 14.48 -10.17
C PHE A 563 -15.03 15.70 -10.35
N PRO A 564 -14.26 16.09 -9.32
CA PRO A 564 -13.40 17.25 -9.43
C PRO A 564 -12.35 17.03 -10.50
N THR A 565 -12.30 17.94 -11.48
CA THR A 565 -11.17 18.04 -12.39
C THR A 565 -9.95 18.41 -11.53
N PRO A 566 -8.83 17.70 -11.63
CA PRO A 566 -7.65 18.04 -10.86
C PRO A 566 -7.26 19.50 -11.17
N PRO A 567 -6.92 20.33 -10.15
CA PRO A 567 -6.52 21.70 -10.38
C PRO A 567 -5.31 21.71 -11.29
N GLN A 568 -5.45 22.31 -12.47
CA GLN A 568 -4.32 22.60 -13.34
C GLN A 568 -3.52 23.74 -12.68
N PHE A 569 -2.49 23.39 -11.96
CA PHE A 569 -1.47 24.38 -11.56
C PHE A 569 -0.68 24.77 -12.81
N ARG A 570 -0.99 25.93 -13.38
CA ARG A 570 -0.14 26.64 -14.33
C ARG A 570 0.88 27.48 -13.58
#